data_2c0f29a1a9a9ddabbd652e7698166205
#
_entry.id   2c0f29a1a9a9ddabbd652e7698166205
#
_cell.length_a   1.000
_cell.length_b   1.000
_cell.length_c   1.000
_cell.angle_alpha   90.00
_cell.angle_beta   90.00
_cell.angle_gamma   90.00
#
_symmetry.space_group_name_H-M   'P 1'
#
loop_
_entity.id
_entity.type
_entity.pdbx_description
1 polymer ?
#
loop_
_entity_poly.entity_id
_entity_poly.type
_entity_poly.pdbx_seq_one_letter_code
_entity_poly.pdbx_strand_id
1 'polypeptide(L)'
;MGAVLPLSAWAKNEFGESLIIPSEIHKRRLPKGAITAITCGAGNRGNVYGNYAVQFPEELDIVGVAEPIAIRNERYAEKHSIPKKNRFMTWEQVFARPKFADAIIITTPDDLHYGPCMKALEMGYHVLLEKPISPSEKECRDILNLAEKTGRIVAVCHVLRYAPYFEKLREIIQSGALGKVVSVQHFEPIQHVHMSHSFVRGNWHNSVATAPIILAKSCHDLDMLRWLVGSPVKSLNAYGDLSWFTSENAPAGSTPRCVDGCAVEANCPYSALKIYHRERTWLHHFDLPEDKEMHGDAIMNYLRESNYGRCVYHMENDQPDHYTMNMLFENGVTAAFNMEAFTSYHGRRTRVMGSMGDVVGDMTHFTHTDFRTGEKTVWEQKTDGHGGGDWKLVSDFIQAVGHEDASLLTS
;
A
#
# COMPACT_ATOMS: atom_id res chain seq x y z
N MET A 1 -11.68 8.37 -27.14
CA MET A 1 -10.72 9.40 -27.61
C MET A 1 -10.79 10.53 -26.61
N GLY A 2 -9.93 10.51 -25.58
CA GLY A 2 -9.76 11.63 -24.65
C GLY A 2 -9.00 12.72 -25.39
N ALA A 3 -9.57 13.92 -25.45
CA ALA A 3 -8.89 15.07 -26.03
C ALA A 3 -7.63 15.37 -25.21
N VAL A 4 -6.47 15.16 -25.81
CA VAL A 4 -5.20 15.65 -25.28
C VAL A 4 -5.27 17.17 -25.41
N LEU A 5 -5.40 17.86 -24.27
CA LEU A 5 -5.34 19.32 -24.26
C LEU A 5 -3.96 19.76 -24.77
N PRO A 6 -3.89 20.78 -25.61
CA PRO A 6 -2.61 21.29 -26.09
C PRO A 6 -1.74 21.80 -24.93
N LEU A 7 -0.42 21.66 -25.05
CA LEU A 7 0.57 22.07 -24.04
C LEU A 7 0.37 23.50 -23.49
N SER A 8 -0.23 24.39 -24.27
CA SER A 8 -0.61 25.75 -23.86
C SER A 8 -1.72 25.81 -22.77
N ALA A 9 -2.49 24.73 -22.58
CA ALA A 9 -3.51 24.68 -21.52
C ALA A 9 -2.93 24.35 -20.13
N TRP A 10 -1.61 24.11 -20.05
CA TRP A 10 -0.87 23.73 -18.85
C TRP A 10 -0.13 24.92 -18.21
N ALA A 11 -0.27 26.10 -18.82
CA ALA A 11 0.36 27.30 -18.32
C ALA A 11 -0.25 27.76 -16.98
N LYS A 12 0.60 28.27 -16.08
CA LYS A 12 0.25 28.87 -14.81
C LYS A 12 -0.98 29.76 -14.92
N ASN A 13 -1.80 29.78 -13.84
CA ASN A 13 -2.60 30.98 -13.63
C ASN A 13 -1.63 32.19 -13.46
N GLU A 14 -2.09 33.36 -13.82
CA GLU A 14 -1.29 34.62 -13.84
C GLU A 14 -0.71 35.00 -12.45
N PHE A 15 -1.10 34.28 -11.38
CA PHE A 15 -0.72 34.51 -9.99
C PHE A 15 0.34 33.55 -9.43
N GLY A 16 0.82 32.56 -10.21
CA GLY A 16 1.84 31.60 -9.77
C GLY A 16 1.35 30.54 -8.78
N GLU A 17 0.04 30.34 -8.66
CA GLU A 17 -0.56 29.31 -7.81
C GLU A 17 -0.36 27.90 -8.39
N SER A 18 -0.26 26.90 -7.49
CA SER A 18 -0.17 25.50 -7.87
C SER A 18 -1.47 25.04 -8.54
N LEU A 19 -1.33 24.25 -9.60
CA LEU A 19 -2.47 23.58 -10.22
C LEU A 19 -2.89 22.41 -9.36
N ILE A 20 -4.15 22.37 -8.93
CA ILE A 20 -4.69 21.27 -8.15
C ILE A 20 -4.93 20.07 -9.08
N ILE A 21 -4.40 18.92 -8.69
CA ILE A 21 -4.67 17.65 -9.38
C ILE A 21 -6.05 17.17 -8.96
N PRO A 22 -7.01 17.00 -9.89
CA PRO A 22 -8.32 16.49 -9.55
C PRO A 22 -8.24 15.04 -9.04
N SER A 23 -8.99 14.73 -7.98
CA SER A 23 -9.19 13.38 -7.47
C SER A 23 -10.54 12.82 -7.90
N GLU A 24 -10.84 12.87 -9.19
CA GLU A 24 -12.12 12.40 -9.70
C GLU A 24 -12.14 10.88 -9.83
N ILE A 25 -13.14 10.25 -9.22
CA ILE A 25 -13.47 8.85 -9.45
C ILE A 25 -14.50 8.82 -10.59
N HIS A 26 -14.06 8.40 -11.79
CA HIS A 26 -14.95 8.27 -12.92
C HIS A 26 -15.82 7.01 -12.78
N LYS A 27 -17.10 7.21 -12.59
CA LYS A 27 -18.07 6.15 -12.38
C LYS A 27 -18.98 5.98 -13.58
N ARG A 28 -19.06 4.75 -14.09
CA ARG A 28 -20.07 4.35 -15.05
C ARG A 28 -21.18 3.60 -14.31
N ARG A 29 -22.43 3.73 -14.76
CA ARG A 29 -23.53 2.96 -14.19
C ARG A 29 -23.28 1.47 -14.38
N LEU A 30 -23.26 0.72 -13.28
CA LEU A 30 -23.06 -0.73 -13.32
C LEU A 30 -24.27 -1.44 -13.96
N PRO A 31 -24.04 -2.37 -14.90
CA PRO A 31 -25.14 -3.02 -15.65
C PRO A 31 -26.08 -3.87 -14.79
N LYS A 32 -25.53 -4.48 -13.74
CA LYS A 32 -26.25 -5.46 -12.88
C LYS A 32 -26.51 -4.97 -11.46
N GLY A 33 -26.28 -3.67 -11.16
CA GLY A 33 -26.34 -3.12 -9.81
C GLY A 33 -25.02 -3.30 -9.04
N ALA A 34 -25.07 -3.16 -7.72
CA ALA A 34 -23.86 -3.26 -6.88
C ALA A 34 -23.17 -4.62 -7.04
N ILE A 35 -21.83 -4.58 -7.11
CA ILE A 35 -21.00 -5.78 -7.07
C ILE A 35 -20.99 -6.33 -5.65
N THR A 36 -21.25 -7.62 -5.52
CA THR A 36 -21.19 -8.30 -4.22
C THR A 36 -19.81 -8.85 -3.95
N ALA A 37 -19.27 -8.64 -2.72
CA ALA A 37 -17.96 -9.14 -2.36
C ALA A 37 -17.93 -9.79 -0.97
N ILE A 38 -16.98 -10.72 -0.78
CA ILE A 38 -16.64 -11.32 0.51
C ILE A 38 -15.24 -10.87 0.87
N THR A 39 -15.03 -10.41 2.11
CA THR A 39 -13.71 -10.01 2.60
C THR A 39 -13.06 -11.16 3.38
N CYS A 40 -11.86 -11.56 2.97
CA CYS A 40 -10.98 -12.47 3.69
C CYS A 40 -9.87 -11.66 4.36
N GLY A 41 -9.97 -11.51 5.71
CA GLY A 41 -9.11 -10.65 6.52
C GLY A 41 -9.74 -9.28 6.79
N ALA A 42 -10.35 -9.09 7.98
CA ALA A 42 -10.98 -7.83 8.39
C ALA A 42 -10.05 -6.94 9.24
N GLY A 43 -8.75 -6.98 8.96
CA GLY A 43 -7.74 -6.11 9.53
C GLY A 43 -7.80 -4.68 8.96
N ASN A 44 -6.67 -3.95 9.04
CA ASN A 44 -6.61 -2.58 8.56
C ASN A 44 -6.98 -2.46 7.07
N ARG A 45 -6.36 -3.27 6.19
CA ARG A 45 -6.60 -3.19 4.74
C ARG A 45 -8.01 -3.60 4.36
N GLY A 46 -8.54 -4.69 4.94
CA GLY A 46 -9.93 -5.10 4.75
C GLY A 46 -10.93 -4.00 5.11
N ASN A 47 -10.67 -3.27 6.20
CA ASN A 47 -11.49 -2.12 6.60
C ASN A 47 -11.36 -0.93 5.64
N VAL A 48 -10.17 -0.63 5.12
CA VAL A 48 -9.96 0.45 4.15
C VAL A 48 -10.78 0.21 2.88
N TYR A 49 -10.71 -1.00 2.33
CA TYR A 49 -11.47 -1.35 1.12
C TYR A 49 -12.96 -1.53 1.38
N GLY A 50 -13.33 -2.15 2.52
CA GLY A 50 -14.72 -2.30 2.91
C GLY A 50 -15.43 -0.97 3.18
N ASN A 51 -14.72 0.05 3.66
CA ASN A 51 -15.31 1.39 3.85
C ASN A 51 -15.83 2.01 2.55
N TYR A 52 -15.33 1.58 1.40
CA TYR A 52 -15.90 1.98 0.11
C TYR A 52 -17.38 1.58 -0.01
N ALA A 53 -17.75 0.37 0.41
CA ALA A 53 -19.14 -0.10 0.40
C ALA A 53 -20.06 0.72 1.32
N VAL A 54 -19.53 1.22 2.44
CA VAL A 54 -20.28 2.11 3.35
C VAL A 54 -20.59 3.45 2.69
N GLN A 55 -19.64 3.98 1.93
CA GLN A 55 -19.79 5.28 1.25
C GLN A 55 -20.57 5.17 -0.06
N PHE A 56 -20.45 4.04 -0.77
CA PHE A 56 -21.05 3.82 -2.09
C PHE A 56 -21.77 2.45 -2.15
N PRO A 57 -22.87 2.31 -1.35
CA PRO A 57 -23.59 1.03 -1.26
C PRO A 57 -24.28 0.60 -2.57
N GLU A 58 -24.48 1.55 -3.48
CA GLU A 58 -25.02 1.29 -4.81
C GLU A 58 -23.98 0.67 -5.79
N GLU A 59 -22.70 0.64 -5.41
CA GLU A 59 -21.61 0.11 -6.23
C GLU A 59 -20.99 -1.16 -5.67
N LEU A 60 -20.85 -1.24 -4.33
CA LEU A 60 -20.27 -2.39 -3.63
C LEU A 60 -21.13 -2.80 -2.44
N ASP A 61 -21.41 -4.09 -2.33
CA ASP A 61 -22.07 -4.70 -1.17
C ASP A 61 -21.19 -5.81 -0.59
N ILE A 62 -20.78 -5.68 0.68
CA ILE A 62 -19.99 -6.70 1.39
C ILE A 62 -20.95 -7.72 2.02
N VAL A 63 -21.11 -8.87 1.38
CA VAL A 63 -22.09 -9.89 1.76
C VAL A 63 -21.55 -11.01 2.66
N GLY A 64 -20.23 -11.01 2.93
CA GLY A 64 -19.59 -12.01 3.78
C GLY A 64 -18.23 -11.57 4.30
N VAL A 65 -17.78 -12.17 5.40
CA VAL A 65 -16.48 -11.96 6.01
C VAL A 65 -15.87 -13.25 6.53
N ALA A 66 -14.55 -13.43 6.33
CA ALA A 66 -13.74 -14.46 6.96
C ALA A 66 -12.61 -13.79 7.74
N GLU A 67 -12.66 -13.89 9.08
CA GLU A 67 -11.71 -13.26 9.99
C GLU A 67 -11.58 -14.10 11.26
N PRO A 68 -10.37 -14.61 11.61
CA PRO A 68 -10.20 -15.49 12.76
C PRO A 68 -10.29 -14.77 14.12
N ILE A 69 -10.07 -13.44 14.16
CA ILE A 69 -10.15 -12.66 15.38
C ILE A 69 -11.59 -12.24 15.61
N ALA A 70 -12.25 -12.87 16.60
CA ALA A 70 -13.68 -12.74 16.82
C ALA A 70 -14.18 -11.28 16.91
N ILE A 71 -13.48 -10.41 17.66
CA ILE A 71 -13.86 -9.00 17.80
C ILE A 71 -13.79 -8.24 16.47
N ARG A 72 -12.82 -8.55 15.61
CA ARG A 72 -12.70 -7.94 14.27
C ARG A 72 -13.78 -8.44 13.34
N ASN A 73 -14.05 -9.74 13.39
CA ASN A 73 -15.13 -10.39 12.61
C ASN A 73 -16.48 -9.74 12.95
N GLU A 74 -16.80 -9.61 14.24
CA GLU A 74 -18.05 -9.03 14.71
C GLU A 74 -18.20 -7.56 14.30
N ARG A 75 -17.21 -6.72 14.60
CA ARG A 75 -17.23 -5.29 14.22
C ARG A 75 -17.37 -5.08 12.71
N TYR A 76 -16.64 -5.87 11.91
CA TYR A 76 -16.73 -5.80 10.46
C TYR A 76 -18.10 -6.23 9.96
N ALA A 77 -18.62 -7.34 10.50
CA ALA A 77 -19.93 -7.86 10.13
C ALA A 77 -21.08 -6.92 10.53
N GLU A 78 -21.00 -6.24 11.65
CA GLU A 78 -21.98 -5.23 12.05
C GLU A 78 -21.93 -4.02 11.14
N LYS A 79 -20.73 -3.49 10.87
CA LYS A 79 -20.52 -2.36 9.95
C LYS A 79 -21.18 -2.56 8.59
N HIS A 80 -21.07 -3.76 8.05
CA HIS A 80 -21.58 -4.12 6.71
C HIS A 80 -22.91 -4.88 6.76
N SER A 81 -23.57 -4.98 7.92
CA SER A 81 -24.85 -5.70 8.09
C SER A 81 -24.80 -7.15 7.60
N ILE A 82 -23.65 -7.83 7.72
CA ILE A 82 -23.44 -9.20 7.25
C ILE A 82 -24.25 -10.19 8.12
N PRO A 83 -25.12 -11.00 7.52
CA PRO A 83 -25.90 -11.98 8.27
C PRO A 83 -25.02 -13.07 8.89
N LYS A 84 -25.42 -13.60 10.06
CA LYS A 84 -24.63 -14.62 10.81
C LYS A 84 -24.18 -15.80 9.96
N LYS A 85 -25.01 -16.27 9.02
CA LYS A 85 -24.69 -17.37 8.11
C LYS A 85 -23.52 -17.10 7.15
N ASN A 86 -23.12 -15.83 6.99
CA ASN A 86 -22.04 -15.39 6.11
C ASN A 86 -20.83 -14.83 6.88
N ARG A 87 -20.76 -15.11 8.20
CA ARG A 87 -19.62 -14.77 9.06
C ARG A 87 -18.82 -16.04 9.31
N PHE A 88 -17.58 -16.05 8.86
CA PHE A 88 -16.69 -17.22 8.90
C PHE A 88 -15.43 -16.89 9.70
N MET A 89 -14.88 -17.90 10.37
CA MET A 89 -13.60 -17.75 11.09
C MET A 89 -12.41 -17.96 10.17
N THR A 90 -12.58 -18.72 9.08
CA THR A 90 -11.50 -18.99 8.13
C THR A 90 -12.00 -18.90 6.69
N TRP A 91 -11.08 -18.59 5.77
CA TRP A 91 -11.41 -18.50 4.35
C TRP A 91 -11.85 -19.86 3.74
N GLU A 92 -11.37 -20.99 4.27
CA GLU A 92 -11.78 -22.32 3.82
C GLU A 92 -13.29 -22.54 4.02
N GLN A 93 -13.85 -22.01 5.12
CA GLN A 93 -15.28 -22.09 5.39
C GLN A 93 -16.11 -21.32 4.33
N VAL A 94 -15.58 -20.22 3.77
CA VAL A 94 -16.22 -19.53 2.65
C VAL A 94 -16.33 -20.45 1.45
N PHE A 95 -15.23 -21.10 1.08
CA PHE A 95 -15.13 -21.95 -0.10
C PHE A 95 -15.69 -23.38 0.07
N ALA A 96 -16.09 -23.75 1.29
CA ALA A 96 -16.89 -24.95 1.53
C ALA A 96 -18.35 -24.79 1.07
N ARG A 97 -18.76 -23.59 0.67
CA ARG A 97 -20.10 -23.25 0.17
C ARG A 97 -20.07 -23.01 -1.34
N PRO A 98 -21.21 -23.18 -2.04
CA PRO A 98 -21.34 -22.69 -3.42
C PRO A 98 -21.05 -21.19 -3.51
N LYS A 99 -20.59 -20.72 -4.69
CA LYS A 99 -20.37 -19.31 -4.98
C LYS A 99 -21.63 -18.49 -4.67
N PHE A 100 -21.48 -17.39 -3.87
CA PHE A 100 -22.59 -16.53 -3.46
C PHE A 100 -22.27 -15.03 -3.51
N ALA A 101 -21.18 -14.64 -4.18
CA ALA A 101 -20.79 -13.27 -4.46
C ALA A 101 -20.09 -13.17 -5.82
N ASP A 102 -19.88 -11.97 -6.31
CA ASP A 102 -19.16 -11.72 -7.57
C ASP A 102 -17.64 -11.75 -7.37
N ALA A 103 -17.15 -11.23 -6.23
CA ALA A 103 -15.74 -11.06 -5.96
C ALA A 103 -15.32 -11.48 -4.54
N ILE A 104 -14.02 -11.69 -4.36
CA ILE A 104 -13.35 -11.86 -3.07
C ILE A 104 -12.32 -10.73 -2.92
N ILE A 105 -12.32 -10.08 -1.76
CA ILE A 105 -11.29 -9.13 -1.33
C ILE A 105 -10.36 -9.88 -0.37
N ILE A 106 -9.10 -10.08 -0.76
CA ILE A 106 -8.11 -10.83 0.02
C ILE A 106 -7.14 -9.84 0.66
N THR A 107 -7.19 -9.76 1.97
CA THR A 107 -6.39 -8.87 2.83
C THR A 107 -5.87 -9.62 4.06
N THR A 108 -5.62 -10.92 3.87
CA THR A 108 -4.93 -11.79 4.83
C THR A 108 -3.46 -11.38 4.97
N PRO A 109 -2.68 -11.93 5.92
CA PRO A 109 -1.22 -11.80 5.90
C PRO A 109 -0.57 -12.25 4.60
N ASP A 110 0.59 -11.68 4.27
CA ASP A 110 1.25 -11.77 2.96
C ASP A 110 1.48 -13.23 2.47
N ASP A 111 1.84 -14.12 3.38
CA ASP A 111 2.08 -15.55 3.15
C ASP A 111 0.78 -16.37 2.98
N LEU A 112 -0.37 -15.79 3.33
CA LEU A 112 -1.68 -16.43 3.24
C LEU A 112 -2.53 -15.96 2.05
N HIS A 113 -1.96 -15.25 1.08
CA HIS A 113 -2.66 -14.77 -0.10
C HIS A 113 -2.98 -15.87 -1.11
N TYR A 114 -2.05 -16.79 -1.31
CA TYR A 114 -2.10 -17.78 -2.39
C TYR A 114 -3.30 -18.72 -2.29
N GLY A 115 -3.50 -19.36 -1.13
CA GLY A 115 -4.57 -20.35 -0.94
C GLY A 115 -5.96 -19.81 -1.28
N PRO A 116 -6.44 -18.75 -0.62
CA PRO A 116 -7.76 -18.18 -0.91
C PRO A 116 -7.86 -17.61 -2.33
N CYS A 117 -6.77 -17.07 -2.91
CA CYS A 117 -6.77 -16.54 -4.28
C CYS A 117 -6.99 -17.66 -5.30
N MET A 118 -6.23 -18.75 -5.21
CA MET A 118 -6.39 -19.90 -6.10
C MET A 118 -7.80 -20.49 -6.00
N LYS A 119 -8.31 -20.65 -4.77
CA LYS A 119 -9.66 -21.21 -4.57
C LYS A 119 -10.76 -20.30 -5.09
N ALA A 120 -10.62 -18.98 -4.92
CA ALA A 120 -11.54 -18.01 -5.48
C ALA A 120 -11.60 -18.11 -7.02
N LEU A 121 -10.45 -18.16 -7.68
CA LEU A 121 -10.35 -18.26 -9.14
C LEU A 121 -10.96 -19.58 -9.66
N GLU A 122 -10.67 -20.72 -9.00
CA GLU A 122 -11.27 -22.02 -9.33
C GLU A 122 -12.80 -22.00 -9.28
N MET A 123 -13.36 -21.28 -8.31
CA MET A 123 -14.81 -21.15 -8.13
C MET A 123 -15.44 -20.04 -8.96
N GLY A 124 -14.63 -19.32 -9.77
CA GLY A 124 -15.10 -18.31 -10.70
C GLY A 124 -15.38 -16.93 -10.07
N TYR A 125 -14.81 -16.63 -8.91
CA TYR A 125 -14.82 -15.27 -8.35
C TYR A 125 -13.79 -14.38 -9.05
N HIS A 126 -14.06 -13.08 -9.13
CA HIS A 126 -13.04 -12.05 -9.35
C HIS A 126 -12.33 -11.78 -8.03
N VAL A 127 -11.09 -11.27 -8.08
CA VAL A 127 -10.27 -11.10 -6.88
C VAL A 127 -9.66 -9.70 -6.82
N LEU A 128 -9.86 -9.02 -5.69
CA LEU A 128 -9.05 -7.89 -5.29
C LEU A 128 -8.01 -8.42 -4.29
N LEU A 129 -6.73 -8.45 -4.69
CA LEU A 129 -5.65 -9.09 -3.95
C LEU A 129 -4.69 -8.07 -3.35
N GLU A 130 -4.55 -8.07 -2.02
CA GLU A 130 -3.53 -7.23 -1.37
C GLU A 130 -2.11 -7.60 -1.83
N LYS A 131 -1.25 -6.59 -1.80
CA LYS A 131 0.17 -6.74 -2.10
C LYS A 131 0.94 -7.22 -0.84
N PRO A 132 2.06 -7.91 -1.01
CA PRO A 132 2.59 -8.52 -2.25
C PRO A 132 1.69 -9.67 -2.70
N ILE A 133 1.68 -9.99 -3.97
CA ILE A 133 0.89 -11.10 -4.52
C ILE A 133 1.15 -12.40 -3.74
N SER A 134 2.41 -12.74 -3.57
CA SER A 134 2.95 -13.81 -2.72
C SER A 134 4.44 -13.58 -2.51
N PRO A 135 5.04 -14.06 -1.41
CA PRO A 135 6.50 -14.15 -1.27
C PRO A 135 7.18 -15.13 -2.26
N SER A 136 6.41 -16.00 -2.91
CA SER A 136 6.88 -17.03 -3.85
C SER A 136 6.63 -16.64 -5.30
N GLU A 137 7.71 -16.59 -6.12
CA GLU A 137 7.57 -16.37 -7.57
C GLU A 137 6.69 -17.43 -8.23
N LYS A 138 6.81 -18.69 -7.82
CA LYS A 138 5.99 -19.78 -8.35
C LYS A 138 4.51 -19.51 -8.12
N GLU A 139 4.13 -19.11 -6.91
CA GLU A 139 2.75 -18.81 -6.57
C GLU A 139 2.21 -17.61 -7.34
N CYS A 140 3.02 -16.56 -7.54
CA CYS A 140 2.65 -15.44 -8.40
C CYS A 140 2.33 -15.88 -9.83
N ARG A 141 3.15 -16.80 -10.39
CA ARG A 141 2.92 -17.36 -11.73
C ARG A 141 1.69 -18.27 -11.78
N ASP A 142 1.46 -19.07 -10.75
CA ASP A 142 0.30 -19.95 -10.66
C ASP A 142 -1.01 -19.13 -10.62
N ILE A 143 -1.04 -18.03 -9.85
CA ILE A 143 -2.19 -17.10 -9.81
C ILE A 143 -2.43 -16.49 -11.19
N LEU A 144 -1.39 -15.97 -11.85
CA LEU A 144 -1.50 -15.39 -13.19
C LEU A 144 -2.08 -16.39 -14.18
N ASN A 145 -1.48 -17.59 -14.26
CA ASN A 145 -1.90 -18.64 -15.18
C ASN A 145 -3.37 -19.07 -14.93
N LEU A 146 -3.78 -19.16 -13.67
CA LEU A 146 -5.14 -19.54 -13.34
C LEU A 146 -6.13 -18.41 -13.64
N ALA A 147 -5.78 -17.16 -13.39
CA ALA A 147 -6.59 -16.00 -13.75
C ALA A 147 -6.84 -15.94 -15.27
N GLU A 148 -5.80 -16.11 -16.08
CA GLU A 148 -5.92 -16.20 -17.55
C GLU A 148 -6.79 -17.38 -18.00
N LYS A 149 -6.56 -18.58 -17.42
CA LYS A 149 -7.33 -19.79 -17.75
C LYS A 149 -8.80 -19.66 -17.43
N THR A 150 -9.15 -19.02 -16.32
CA THR A 150 -10.54 -18.88 -15.86
C THR A 150 -11.24 -17.64 -16.42
N GLY A 151 -10.48 -16.71 -17.01
CA GLY A 151 -10.99 -15.42 -17.46
C GLY A 151 -11.49 -14.55 -16.31
N ARG A 152 -10.96 -14.75 -15.09
CA ARG A 152 -11.33 -13.94 -13.93
C ARG A 152 -10.35 -12.78 -13.76
N ILE A 153 -10.89 -11.66 -13.34
CA ILE A 153 -10.10 -10.45 -13.06
C ILE A 153 -9.42 -10.64 -11.70
N VAL A 154 -8.10 -10.42 -11.67
CA VAL A 154 -7.32 -10.26 -10.44
C VAL A 154 -6.72 -8.86 -10.47
N ALA A 155 -7.19 -7.98 -9.59
CA ALA A 155 -6.60 -6.66 -9.38
C ALA A 155 -5.67 -6.72 -8.18
N VAL A 156 -4.38 -6.41 -8.39
CA VAL A 156 -3.40 -6.34 -7.31
C VAL A 156 -3.43 -4.95 -6.69
N CYS A 157 -3.42 -4.86 -5.36
CA CYS A 157 -3.52 -3.60 -4.63
C CYS A 157 -2.24 -2.75 -4.71
N HIS A 158 -1.75 -2.50 -5.92
CA HIS A 158 -0.71 -1.51 -6.20
C HIS A 158 -1.31 -0.09 -6.19
N VAL A 159 -1.78 0.32 -5.03
CA VAL A 159 -2.59 1.53 -4.81
C VAL A 159 -1.96 2.83 -5.33
N LEU A 160 -0.62 2.90 -5.40
CA LEU A 160 0.07 4.10 -5.89
C LEU A 160 -0.20 4.37 -7.37
N ARG A 161 -0.47 3.35 -8.20
CA ARG A 161 -0.85 3.55 -9.60
C ARG A 161 -2.17 4.30 -9.77
N TYR A 162 -3.01 4.29 -8.71
CA TYR A 162 -4.31 4.93 -8.65
C TYR A 162 -4.28 6.25 -7.87
N ALA A 163 -3.13 6.63 -7.32
CA ALA A 163 -2.96 7.93 -6.68
C ALA A 163 -2.90 9.04 -7.74
N PRO A 164 -3.74 10.09 -7.66
CA PRO A 164 -3.80 11.16 -8.67
C PRO A 164 -2.44 11.80 -8.98
N TYR A 165 -1.58 11.91 -7.98
CA TYR A 165 -0.19 12.37 -8.15
C TYR A 165 0.59 11.55 -9.17
N PHE A 166 0.59 10.23 -9.03
CA PHE A 166 1.33 9.33 -9.92
C PHE A 166 0.65 9.15 -11.26
N GLU A 167 -0.68 9.18 -11.30
CA GLU A 167 -1.43 9.20 -12.57
C GLU A 167 -1.05 10.43 -13.39
N LYS A 168 -1.03 11.61 -12.75
CA LYS A 168 -0.65 12.86 -13.42
C LYS A 168 0.81 12.87 -13.85
N LEU A 169 1.71 12.35 -13.02
CA LEU A 169 3.12 12.20 -13.39
C LEU A 169 3.28 11.29 -14.62
N ARG A 170 2.56 10.17 -14.66
CA ARG A 170 2.56 9.25 -15.81
C ARG A 170 1.98 9.91 -17.05
N GLU A 171 0.90 10.66 -16.93
CA GLU A 171 0.30 11.44 -18.03
C GLU A 171 1.34 12.40 -18.65
N ILE A 172 2.09 13.14 -17.82
CA ILE A 172 3.15 14.04 -18.29
C ILE A 172 4.26 13.27 -19.02
N ILE A 173 4.69 12.12 -18.49
CA ILE A 173 5.67 11.26 -19.18
C ILE A 173 5.14 10.78 -20.53
N GLN A 174 3.90 10.30 -20.57
CA GLN A 174 3.29 9.76 -21.80
C GLN A 174 2.94 10.82 -22.83
N SER A 175 2.70 12.06 -22.42
CA SER A 175 2.45 13.17 -23.34
C SER A 175 3.67 13.56 -24.17
N GLY A 176 4.87 13.07 -23.78
CA GLY A 176 6.14 13.45 -24.42
C GLY A 176 6.66 14.82 -23.97
N ALA A 177 6.05 15.46 -22.97
CA ALA A 177 6.48 16.77 -22.47
C ALA A 177 7.94 16.78 -21.98
N LEU A 178 8.40 15.64 -21.43
CA LEU A 178 9.79 15.46 -20.99
C LEU A 178 10.75 15.04 -22.14
N GLY A 179 10.26 14.85 -23.37
CA GLY A 179 11.03 14.21 -24.43
C GLY A 179 11.30 12.74 -24.12
N LYS A 180 12.49 12.22 -24.45
CA LYS A 180 12.91 10.87 -24.08
C LYS A 180 13.26 10.84 -22.59
N VAL A 181 12.58 10.02 -21.80
CA VAL A 181 13.00 9.76 -20.40
C VAL A 181 14.36 9.08 -20.43
N VAL A 182 15.30 9.62 -19.66
CA VAL A 182 16.70 9.16 -19.58
C VAL A 182 16.96 8.42 -18.28
N SER A 183 16.51 9.00 -17.16
CA SER A 183 16.71 8.38 -15.85
C SER A 183 15.62 8.77 -14.86
N VAL A 184 15.47 7.93 -13.81
CA VAL A 184 14.55 8.15 -12.69
C VAL A 184 15.31 8.01 -11.38
N GLN A 185 15.08 8.91 -10.43
CA GLN A 185 15.50 8.77 -9.03
C GLN A 185 14.27 8.66 -8.16
N HIS A 186 14.22 7.62 -7.34
CA HIS A 186 13.09 7.37 -6.46
C HIS A 186 13.60 7.04 -5.05
N PHE A 187 12.96 7.61 -4.05
CA PHE A 187 13.35 7.46 -2.67
C PHE A 187 12.12 7.22 -1.78
N GLU A 188 12.15 6.13 -1.02
CA GLU A 188 11.16 5.82 0.01
C GLU A 188 11.73 6.14 1.40
N PRO A 189 11.46 7.32 1.96
CA PRO A 189 11.77 7.66 3.35
C PRO A 189 10.71 7.02 4.24
N ILE A 190 10.96 5.76 4.67
CA ILE A 190 9.95 5.02 5.45
C ILE A 190 9.65 5.66 6.79
N GLN A 191 10.58 6.46 7.33
CA GLN A 191 10.54 7.13 8.63
C GLN A 191 10.82 6.19 9.80
N HIS A 192 11.60 6.67 10.77
CA HIS A 192 12.10 5.87 11.90
C HIS A 192 11.01 5.26 12.78
N VAL A 193 9.87 5.97 12.99
CA VAL A 193 8.74 5.43 13.75
C VAL A 193 8.03 4.32 12.97
N HIS A 194 7.78 4.52 11.68
CA HIS A 194 7.16 3.52 10.82
C HIS A 194 8.02 2.25 10.74
N MET A 195 9.33 2.40 10.52
CA MET A 195 10.23 1.24 10.53
C MET A 195 10.16 0.48 11.84
N SER A 196 10.33 1.18 12.97
CA SER A 196 10.31 0.55 14.31
C SER A 196 8.97 -0.09 14.65
N HIS A 197 7.85 0.48 14.16
CA HIS A 197 6.51 -0.05 14.35
C HIS A 197 6.26 -1.31 13.52
N SER A 198 6.46 -1.24 12.20
CA SER A 198 6.00 -2.26 11.27
C SER A 198 7.02 -3.37 11.01
N PHE A 199 8.30 -3.01 10.87
CA PHE A 199 9.35 -3.90 10.38
C PHE A 199 10.36 -4.31 11.44
N VAL A 200 10.28 -3.74 12.64
CA VAL A 200 11.06 -4.19 13.81
C VAL A 200 10.17 -4.88 14.84
N ARG A 201 9.03 -4.31 15.21
CA ARG A 201 8.11 -4.87 16.23
C ARG A 201 6.91 -5.60 15.63
N GLY A 202 6.40 -5.09 14.51
CA GLY A 202 5.16 -5.53 13.89
C GLY A 202 5.26 -6.86 13.15
N ASN A 203 4.21 -7.19 12.43
CA ASN A 203 4.06 -8.47 11.75
C ASN A 203 5.17 -8.75 10.73
N TRP A 204 5.76 -7.70 10.12
CA TRP A 204 6.82 -7.84 9.12
C TRP A 204 8.23 -7.80 9.69
N HIS A 205 8.42 -8.08 11.00
CA HIS A 205 9.75 -8.04 11.61
C HIS A 205 10.69 -9.16 11.14
N ASN A 206 10.16 -10.27 10.65
CA ASN A 206 10.94 -11.42 10.20
C ASN A 206 10.57 -11.82 8.78
N SER A 207 11.56 -11.87 7.89
CA SER A 207 11.38 -12.11 6.46
C SER A 207 10.92 -13.52 6.12
N VAL A 208 11.26 -14.50 6.96
CA VAL A 208 10.89 -15.91 6.76
C VAL A 208 9.46 -16.15 7.28
N ALA A 209 9.09 -15.51 8.40
CA ALA A 209 7.78 -15.69 9.00
C ALA A 209 6.66 -14.99 8.23
N THR A 210 6.99 -13.97 7.44
CA THR A 210 6.00 -13.22 6.64
C THR A 210 6.49 -12.97 5.21
N ALA A 211 7.15 -11.84 4.97
CA ALA A 211 7.74 -11.50 3.68
C ALA A 211 8.92 -10.53 3.87
N PRO A 212 9.95 -10.58 3.02
CA PRO A 212 11.01 -9.57 3.01
C PRO A 212 10.44 -8.16 2.80
N ILE A 213 11.03 -7.15 3.46
CA ILE A 213 10.60 -5.74 3.35
C ILE A 213 10.58 -5.25 1.89
N ILE A 214 11.46 -5.77 1.04
CA ILE A 214 11.46 -5.45 -0.39
C ILE A 214 10.14 -5.83 -1.07
N LEU A 215 9.47 -6.89 -0.62
CA LEU A 215 8.15 -7.30 -1.09
C LEU A 215 7.03 -6.67 -0.26
N ALA A 216 7.14 -6.69 1.07
CA ALA A 216 6.08 -6.18 1.95
C ALA A 216 5.87 -4.66 1.83
N LYS A 217 6.94 -3.89 1.53
CA LYS A 217 6.91 -2.42 1.43
C LYS A 217 7.29 -1.91 0.05
N SER A 218 8.49 -2.24 -0.44
CA SER A 218 9.02 -1.62 -1.65
C SER A 218 8.51 -2.21 -2.96
N CYS A 219 7.65 -3.23 -2.91
CA CYS A 219 6.91 -3.66 -4.10
C CYS A 219 6.13 -2.49 -4.72
N HIS A 220 5.60 -1.57 -3.92
CA HIS A 220 4.98 -0.35 -4.43
C HIS A 220 5.94 0.52 -5.26
N ASP A 221 7.17 0.66 -4.79
CA ASP A 221 8.17 1.53 -5.41
C ASP A 221 8.75 0.91 -6.67
N LEU A 222 9.04 -0.39 -6.64
CA LEU A 222 9.50 -1.16 -7.80
C LEU A 222 8.43 -1.23 -8.88
N ASP A 223 7.18 -1.41 -8.49
CA ASP A 223 6.02 -1.36 -9.36
C ASP A 223 5.86 0.01 -10.01
N MET A 224 5.97 1.10 -9.22
CA MET A 224 5.92 2.47 -9.73
C MET A 224 7.02 2.76 -10.73
N LEU A 225 8.26 2.36 -10.45
CA LEU A 225 9.39 2.54 -11.38
C LEU A 225 9.12 1.81 -12.70
N ARG A 226 8.70 0.55 -12.62
CA ARG A 226 8.35 -0.26 -13.79
C ARG A 226 7.21 0.38 -14.61
N TRP A 227 6.19 0.90 -13.92
CA TRP A 227 5.01 1.51 -14.53
C TRP A 227 5.32 2.87 -15.16
N LEU A 228 6.08 3.75 -14.49
CA LEU A 228 6.47 5.06 -15.01
C LEU A 228 7.41 4.95 -16.21
N VAL A 229 8.41 4.06 -16.13
CA VAL A 229 9.37 3.84 -17.22
C VAL A 229 8.73 3.11 -18.42
N GLY A 230 7.69 2.30 -18.17
CA GLY A 230 6.97 1.58 -19.22
C GLY A 230 7.78 0.49 -19.94
N SER A 231 8.85 -0.04 -19.30
CA SER A 231 9.76 -1.04 -19.86
C SER A 231 10.19 -2.06 -18.83
N PRO A 232 10.42 -3.36 -19.18
CA PRO A 232 10.96 -4.34 -18.25
C PRO A 232 12.34 -3.95 -17.74
N VAL A 233 12.66 -4.40 -16.51
CA VAL A 233 14.01 -4.29 -15.96
C VAL A 233 14.89 -5.34 -16.64
N LYS A 234 16.01 -4.91 -17.23
CA LYS A 234 17.01 -5.76 -17.87
C LYS A 234 18.01 -6.30 -16.87
N SER A 235 18.46 -5.46 -15.96
CA SER A 235 19.41 -5.81 -14.91
C SER A 235 19.30 -4.86 -13.71
N LEU A 236 19.65 -5.36 -12.54
CA LEU A 236 19.71 -4.55 -11.32
C LEU A 236 20.86 -5.03 -10.42
N ASN A 237 21.31 -4.14 -9.54
CA ASN A 237 22.11 -4.47 -8.37
C ASN A 237 21.56 -3.74 -7.15
N ALA A 238 21.72 -4.34 -5.97
CA ALA A 238 21.25 -3.78 -4.71
C ALA A 238 22.23 -4.08 -3.57
N TYR A 239 22.34 -3.15 -2.64
CA TYR A 239 23.08 -3.27 -1.39
C TYR A 239 22.20 -2.75 -0.25
N GLY A 240 22.18 -3.47 0.85
CA GLY A 240 21.42 -3.10 2.04
C GLY A 240 21.76 -4.01 3.20
N ASP A 241 21.46 -3.57 4.41
CA ASP A 241 21.77 -4.32 5.63
C ASP A 241 20.83 -3.95 6.77
N LEU A 242 20.84 -4.77 7.81
CA LEU A 242 20.27 -4.44 9.12
C LEU A 242 21.40 -3.90 10.00
N SER A 243 21.55 -2.57 10.01
CA SER A 243 22.70 -1.92 10.64
C SER A 243 22.45 -1.43 12.06
N TRP A 244 21.22 -1.06 12.38
CA TRP A 244 20.94 -0.34 13.62
C TRP A 244 20.09 -1.09 14.63
N PHE A 245 19.02 -1.74 14.21
CA PHE A 245 18.07 -2.42 15.10
C PHE A 245 18.56 -3.80 15.50
N THR A 246 19.77 -3.85 16.12
CA THR A 246 20.48 -5.05 16.56
C THR A 246 20.86 -4.93 18.05
N SER A 247 21.12 -6.05 18.69
CA SER A 247 21.52 -6.09 20.10
C SER A 247 22.88 -5.40 20.38
N GLU A 248 23.74 -5.33 19.38
CA GLU A 248 25.05 -4.66 19.48
C GLU A 248 24.92 -3.15 19.67
N ASN A 249 23.84 -2.56 19.15
CA ASN A 249 23.54 -1.14 19.27
C ASN A 249 22.62 -0.82 20.46
N ALA A 250 22.32 -1.82 21.31
CA ALA A 250 21.46 -1.60 22.47
C ALA A 250 22.12 -0.65 23.48
N PRO A 251 21.48 0.49 23.83
CA PRO A 251 22.03 1.41 24.81
C PRO A 251 22.19 0.74 26.18
N ALA A 252 23.26 1.10 26.91
CA ALA A 252 23.45 0.62 28.28
C ALA A 252 22.25 1.00 29.17
N GLY A 253 21.69 0.03 29.88
CA GLY A 253 20.49 0.20 30.70
C GLY A 253 19.17 0.05 29.92
N SER A 254 19.20 -0.34 28.66
CA SER A 254 18.00 -0.78 27.95
C SER A 254 17.49 -2.11 28.52
N THR A 255 16.16 -2.27 28.54
CA THR A 255 15.47 -3.47 28.99
C THR A 255 14.85 -4.21 27.79
N PRO A 256 14.50 -5.52 27.93
CA PRO A 256 13.82 -6.26 26.86
C PRO A 256 12.50 -5.62 26.38
N ARG A 257 11.82 -4.91 27.28
CA ARG A 257 10.59 -4.16 26.98
C ARG A 257 10.69 -2.72 27.48
N CYS A 258 10.10 -1.79 26.73
CA CYS A 258 10.06 -0.37 27.14
C CYS A 258 9.32 -0.14 28.47
N VAL A 259 8.39 -1.02 28.81
CA VAL A 259 7.57 -0.97 30.05
C VAL A 259 8.29 -1.48 31.31
N ASP A 260 9.48 -2.09 31.19
CA ASP A 260 10.20 -2.76 32.27
C ASP A 260 11.20 -1.83 33.00
N GLY A 261 10.97 -0.52 33.01
CA GLY A 261 11.83 0.44 33.68
C GLY A 261 13.14 0.73 32.93
N CYS A 262 13.10 0.81 31.61
CA CYS A 262 14.23 1.11 30.74
C CYS A 262 14.86 2.47 31.11
N ALA A 263 16.16 2.46 31.50
CA ALA A 263 16.86 3.65 31.97
C ALA A 263 17.04 4.74 30.88
N VAL A 264 16.96 4.37 29.60
CA VAL A 264 17.14 5.27 28.45
C VAL A 264 15.82 5.66 27.79
N GLU A 265 14.68 5.23 28.32
CA GLU A 265 13.36 5.39 27.71
C GLU A 265 13.04 6.84 27.36
N ALA A 266 13.32 7.78 28.24
CA ALA A 266 12.98 9.19 28.08
C ALA A 266 13.61 9.85 26.84
N ASN A 267 14.79 9.38 26.43
CA ASN A 267 15.54 9.91 25.28
C ASN A 267 15.53 8.96 24.06
N CYS A 268 14.86 7.82 24.15
CA CYS A 268 14.82 6.85 23.06
C CYS A 268 13.85 7.30 21.97
N PRO A 269 14.30 7.51 20.70
CA PRO A 269 13.40 7.90 19.60
C PRO A 269 12.41 6.81 19.23
N TYR A 270 12.68 5.56 19.63
CA TYR A 270 11.87 4.39 19.35
C TYR A 270 11.06 3.91 20.55
N SER A 271 10.94 4.72 21.63
CA SER A 271 10.20 4.32 22.81
C SER A 271 8.76 3.94 22.50
N ALA A 272 8.38 2.69 22.84
CA ALA A 272 7.00 2.22 22.70
C ALA A 272 6.03 3.02 23.58
N LEU A 273 6.47 3.43 24.80
CA LEU A 273 5.69 4.27 25.70
C LEU A 273 5.45 5.66 25.10
N LYS A 274 6.47 6.24 24.45
CA LYS A 274 6.33 7.52 23.75
C LYS A 274 5.33 7.39 22.59
N ILE A 275 5.58 6.48 21.65
CA ILE A 275 4.82 6.35 20.42
C ILE A 275 3.36 5.98 20.68
N TYR A 276 3.11 4.91 21.46
CA TYR A 276 1.77 4.35 21.60
C TYR A 276 1.00 4.92 22.77
N HIS A 277 1.64 5.10 23.94
CA HIS A 277 0.91 5.51 25.13
C HIS A 277 0.81 7.02 25.30
N ARG A 278 1.91 7.78 25.07
CA ARG A 278 1.89 9.25 25.25
C ARG A 278 1.38 10.00 24.02
N GLU A 279 1.91 9.67 22.82
CA GLU A 279 1.56 10.37 21.58
C GLU A 279 0.31 9.79 20.89
N ARG A 280 -0.16 8.62 21.31
CA ARG A 280 -1.35 7.96 20.76
C ARG A 280 -1.30 7.77 19.23
N THR A 281 -0.09 7.53 18.67
CA THR A 281 0.11 7.28 17.26
C THR A 281 0.19 5.79 16.97
N TRP A 282 -0.04 5.38 15.70
CA TRP A 282 0.07 3.99 15.25
C TRP A 282 -0.81 2.97 15.99
N LEU A 283 -1.98 3.39 16.49
CA LEU A 283 -2.87 2.54 17.29
C LEU A 283 -3.83 1.67 16.48
N HIS A 284 -3.82 1.75 15.16
CA HIS A 284 -4.76 1.03 14.30
C HIS A 284 -4.61 -0.51 14.31
N HIS A 285 -3.53 -1.02 14.92
CA HIS A 285 -3.34 -2.47 15.16
C HIS A 285 -3.77 -2.92 16.55
N PHE A 286 -4.12 -1.97 17.43
CA PHE A 286 -4.57 -2.23 18.78
C PHE A 286 -6.10 -2.36 18.76
N ASP A 287 -6.62 -3.50 19.15
CA ASP A 287 -8.08 -3.71 19.24
C ASP A 287 -8.62 -3.03 20.51
N LEU A 288 -8.54 -1.69 20.55
CA LEU A 288 -8.91 -0.87 21.71
C LEU A 288 -10.41 -0.94 22.00
N PRO A 289 -10.82 -0.84 23.28
CA PRO A 289 -12.21 -0.73 23.68
C PRO A 289 -12.84 0.56 23.10
N GLU A 290 -14.16 0.59 23.01
CA GLU A 290 -14.88 1.79 22.51
C GLU A 290 -14.75 2.98 23.47
N ASP A 291 -14.73 2.69 24.78
CA ASP A 291 -14.52 3.70 25.81
C ASP A 291 -13.07 4.22 25.79
N LYS A 292 -12.93 5.48 25.40
CA LYS A 292 -11.62 6.15 25.27
C LYS A 292 -10.90 6.34 26.62
N GLU A 293 -11.62 6.37 27.74
CA GLU A 293 -11.02 6.46 29.08
C GLU A 293 -10.22 5.21 29.40
N MET A 294 -10.62 4.06 28.89
CA MET A 294 -9.92 2.79 29.05
C MET A 294 -8.70 2.63 28.14
N HIS A 295 -8.48 3.50 27.14
CA HIS A 295 -7.38 3.34 26.18
C HIS A 295 -6.01 3.34 26.85
N GLY A 296 -5.79 4.12 27.92
CA GLY A 296 -4.52 4.17 28.62
C GLY A 296 -4.08 2.80 29.13
N ASP A 297 -4.95 2.17 29.92
CA ASP A 297 -4.69 0.87 30.51
C ASP A 297 -4.66 -0.25 29.45
N ALA A 298 -5.55 -0.19 28.46
CA ALA A 298 -5.58 -1.16 27.35
C ALA A 298 -4.27 -1.14 26.57
N ILE A 299 -3.75 0.04 26.23
CA ILE A 299 -2.46 0.19 25.54
C ILE A 299 -1.32 -0.34 26.41
N MET A 300 -1.27 0.01 27.71
CA MET A 300 -0.24 -0.47 28.61
C MET A 300 -0.23 -1.99 28.74
N ASN A 301 -1.40 -2.62 28.82
CA ASN A 301 -1.54 -4.08 28.85
C ASN A 301 -1.06 -4.70 27.54
N TYR A 302 -1.47 -4.12 26.40
CA TYR A 302 -1.02 -4.58 25.08
C TYR A 302 0.51 -4.49 24.93
N LEU A 303 1.14 -3.41 25.42
CA LEU A 303 2.60 -3.27 25.41
C LEU A 303 3.33 -4.25 26.33
N ARG A 304 2.70 -4.73 27.40
CA ARG A 304 3.29 -5.77 28.27
C ARG A 304 3.32 -7.13 27.61
N GLU A 305 2.34 -7.44 26.77
CA GLU A 305 2.11 -8.79 26.24
C GLU A 305 2.60 -8.94 24.79
N SER A 306 2.43 -7.92 23.95
CA SER A 306 2.73 -8.00 22.53
C SER A 306 4.18 -7.60 22.18
N ASN A 307 4.58 -7.89 20.94
CA ASN A 307 5.86 -7.43 20.38
C ASN A 307 5.98 -5.90 20.32
N TYR A 308 4.86 -5.17 20.28
CA TYR A 308 4.87 -3.71 20.19
C TYR A 308 5.48 -3.03 21.42
N GLY A 309 5.51 -3.70 22.57
CA GLY A 309 6.20 -3.21 23.77
C GLY A 309 7.67 -3.59 23.89
N ARG A 310 8.18 -4.48 23.01
CA ARG A 310 9.59 -4.92 23.03
C ARG A 310 10.53 -3.80 22.60
N CYS A 311 11.74 -3.86 23.11
CA CYS A 311 12.82 -2.96 22.72
C CYS A 311 13.25 -3.27 21.28
N VAL A 312 13.43 -2.26 20.45
CA VAL A 312 13.84 -2.42 19.03
C VAL A 312 15.23 -3.04 18.87
N TYR A 313 16.05 -2.96 19.90
CA TYR A 313 17.39 -3.54 19.91
C TYR A 313 17.43 -5.00 20.42
N HIS A 314 16.30 -5.50 20.94
CA HIS A 314 16.18 -6.85 21.50
C HIS A 314 15.08 -7.66 20.77
N MET A 315 14.77 -7.28 19.52
CA MET A 315 13.89 -8.05 18.63
C MET A 315 14.69 -9.07 17.83
N GLU A 316 13.99 -10.10 17.34
CA GLU A 316 14.51 -11.07 16.36
C GLU A 316 14.16 -10.63 14.92
N ASN A 317 14.26 -9.35 14.62
CA ASN A 317 14.04 -8.82 13.28
C ASN A 317 15.27 -9.07 12.40
N ASP A 318 15.00 -9.31 11.11
CA ASP A 318 16.02 -9.58 10.08
C ASP A 318 15.85 -8.66 8.85
N GLN A 319 14.93 -7.72 8.90
CA GLN A 319 14.67 -6.81 7.79
C GLN A 319 15.77 -5.76 7.67
N PRO A 320 16.31 -5.51 6.46
CA PRO A 320 17.25 -4.41 6.26
C PRO A 320 16.59 -3.07 6.62
N ASP A 321 17.32 -2.23 7.34
CA ASP A 321 16.86 -0.90 7.74
C ASP A 321 17.18 0.19 6.70
N HIS A 322 18.00 -0.15 5.72
CA HIS A 322 18.26 0.67 4.54
C HIS A 322 18.71 -0.19 3.36
N TYR A 323 18.48 0.28 2.15
CA TYR A 323 19.09 -0.27 0.94
C TYR A 323 19.06 0.70 -0.22
N THR A 324 19.98 0.50 -1.15
CA THR A 324 20.08 1.20 -2.42
C THR A 324 20.06 0.23 -3.57
N MET A 325 19.45 0.62 -4.69
CA MET A 325 19.30 -0.22 -5.87
C MET A 325 19.50 0.62 -7.13
N ASN A 326 20.26 0.08 -8.09
CA ASN A 326 20.38 0.64 -9.43
C ASN A 326 19.78 -0.33 -10.44
N MET A 327 19.02 0.19 -11.40
CA MET A 327 18.32 -0.59 -12.41
C MET A 327 18.65 -0.07 -13.81
N LEU A 328 18.78 -0.98 -14.75
CA LEU A 328 18.79 -0.70 -16.19
C LEU A 328 17.55 -1.36 -16.81
N PHE A 329 16.74 -0.58 -17.51
CA PHE A 329 15.58 -1.06 -18.23
C PHE A 329 15.92 -1.43 -19.67
N GLU A 330 15.12 -2.28 -20.31
CA GLU A 330 15.34 -2.74 -21.69
C GLU A 330 15.34 -1.58 -22.71
N ASN A 331 14.55 -0.52 -22.47
CA ASN A 331 14.52 0.69 -23.31
C ASN A 331 15.73 1.63 -23.07
N GLY A 332 16.68 1.23 -22.20
CA GLY A 332 17.91 1.97 -21.89
C GLY A 332 17.77 3.02 -20.78
N VAL A 333 16.57 3.23 -20.21
CA VAL A 333 16.38 4.09 -19.06
C VAL A 333 17.08 3.48 -17.85
N THR A 334 17.70 4.33 -17.01
CA THR A 334 18.28 3.92 -15.74
C THR A 334 17.43 4.43 -14.57
N ALA A 335 17.41 3.69 -13.46
CA ALA A 335 16.81 4.17 -12.23
C ALA A 335 17.69 3.90 -11.02
N ALA A 336 17.67 4.84 -10.06
CA ALA A 336 18.20 4.66 -8.72
C ALA A 336 17.03 4.69 -7.72
N PHE A 337 17.02 3.68 -6.84
CA PHE A 337 16.02 3.57 -5.78
C PHE A 337 16.69 3.37 -4.43
N ASN A 338 16.24 4.12 -3.42
CA ASN A 338 16.70 3.96 -2.05
C ASN A 338 15.50 3.85 -1.11
N MET A 339 15.59 2.96 -0.14
CA MET A 339 14.72 2.93 1.04
C MET A 339 15.55 3.22 2.28
N GLU A 340 15.03 4.06 3.17
CA GLU A 340 15.76 4.52 4.34
C GLU A 340 14.85 4.63 5.57
N ALA A 341 15.21 3.88 6.63
CA ALA A 341 14.52 3.93 7.91
C ALA A 341 14.78 5.23 8.69
N PHE A 342 16.00 5.80 8.57
CA PHE A 342 16.50 6.88 9.42
C PHE A 342 16.14 8.26 8.89
N THR A 343 14.84 8.47 8.65
CA THR A 343 14.29 9.75 8.20
C THR A 343 13.32 10.31 9.22
N SER A 344 13.22 11.63 9.30
CA SER A 344 12.25 12.35 10.13
C SER A 344 10.92 12.59 9.41
N TYR A 345 10.85 12.28 8.13
CA TYR A 345 9.69 12.50 7.25
C TYR A 345 9.37 11.22 6.48
N HIS A 346 8.17 11.17 5.95
CA HIS A 346 7.69 10.16 5.03
C HIS A 346 7.24 10.82 3.71
N GLY A 347 6.73 10.01 2.78
CA GLY A 347 6.33 10.48 1.45
C GLY A 347 7.49 10.40 0.46
N ARG A 348 7.24 9.67 -0.61
CA ARG A 348 8.23 9.35 -1.63
C ARG A 348 8.78 10.60 -2.31
N ARG A 349 10.05 10.57 -2.65
CA ARG A 349 10.70 11.61 -3.46
C ARG A 349 10.98 11.02 -4.83
N THR A 350 10.40 11.62 -5.85
CA THR A 350 10.52 11.13 -7.24
C THR A 350 11.07 12.24 -8.13
N ARG A 351 12.09 11.89 -8.90
CA ARG A 351 12.63 12.75 -9.96
C ARG A 351 12.64 11.98 -11.25
N VAL A 352 12.11 12.57 -12.31
CA VAL A 352 12.12 12.00 -13.66
C VAL A 352 12.88 12.97 -14.56
N MET A 353 14.00 12.54 -15.14
CA MET A 353 14.82 13.33 -16.02
C MET A 353 14.62 12.89 -17.47
N GLY A 354 14.16 13.81 -18.28
CA GLY A 354 13.99 13.66 -19.72
C GLY A 354 14.92 14.53 -20.51
N SER A 355 14.94 14.35 -21.83
CA SER A 355 15.79 15.13 -22.74
C SER A 355 15.30 16.57 -22.97
N MET A 356 14.03 16.86 -22.68
CA MET A 356 13.39 18.16 -22.93
C MET A 356 12.74 18.77 -21.67
N GLY A 357 12.81 18.10 -20.55
CA GLY A 357 12.24 18.55 -19.28
C GLY A 357 12.52 17.59 -18.14
N ASP A 358 12.26 18.03 -16.94
CA ASP A 358 12.31 17.20 -15.73
C ASP A 358 11.10 17.38 -14.83
N VAL A 359 10.88 16.43 -13.94
CA VAL A 359 9.91 16.52 -12.84
C VAL A 359 10.61 16.22 -11.53
N VAL A 360 10.35 17.04 -10.52
CA VAL A 360 10.81 16.83 -9.12
C VAL A 360 9.61 16.93 -8.18
N GLY A 361 9.37 15.90 -7.36
CA GLY A 361 8.21 15.89 -6.47
C GLY A 361 8.33 15.01 -5.24
N ASP A 362 7.30 15.07 -4.36
CA ASP A 362 7.32 14.52 -3.00
C ASP A 362 6.01 13.82 -2.56
N MET A 363 5.17 13.42 -3.48
CA MET A 363 3.82 12.87 -3.31
C MET A 363 2.72 13.88 -2.99
N THR A 364 3.05 15.10 -2.56
CA THR A 364 2.06 16.16 -2.32
C THR A 364 2.05 17.17 -3.44
N HIS A 365 3.21 17.48 -3.95
CA HIS A 365 3.37 18.34 -5.12
C HIS A 365 4.55 17.88 -5.97
N PHE A 366 4.56 18.31 -7.24
CA PHE A 366 5.71 18.21 -8.10
C PHE A 366 5.83 19.42 -9.03
N THR A 367 7.05 19.74 -9.40
CA THR A 367 7.38 20.76 -10.39
C THR A 367 7.85 20.11 -11.67
N HIS A 368 7.18 20.40 -12.77
CA HIS A 368 7.63 20.10 -14.13
C HIS A 368 8.33 21.32 -14.70
N THR A 369 9.56 21.15 -15.19
CA THR A 369 10.33 22.21 -15.88
C THR A 369 10.50 21.84 -17.33
N ASP A 370 10.05 22.69 -18.26
CA ASP A 370 10.31 22.55 -19.69
C ASP A 370 11.64 23.22 -20.06
N PHE A 371 12.63 22.46 -20.53
CA PHE A 371 13.96 22.98 -20.85
C PHE A 371 13.97 23.90 -22.08
N ARG A 372 12.96 23.78 -22.96
CA ARG A 372 12.86 24.59 -24.19
C ARG A 372 12.47 26.02 -23.90
N THR A 373 11.68 26.23 -22.85
CA THR A 373 11.13 27.54 -22.47
C THR A 373 11.65 28.05 -21.15
N GLY A 374 12.14 27.13 -20.27
CA GLY A 374 12.46 27.41 -18.87
C GLY A 374 11.22 27.53 -17.99
N GLU A 375 10.03 27.30 -18.53
CA GLU A 375 8.78 27.40 -17.77
C GLU A 375 8.69 26.29 -16.72
N LYS A 376 8.14 26.66 -15.56
CA LYS A 376 7.89 25.74 -14.45
C LYS A 376 6.40 25.67 -14.15
N THR A 377 5.86 24.46 -14.18
CA THR A 377 4.47 24.19 -13.76
C THR A 377 4.48 23.40 -12.46
N VAL A 378 3.82 23.91 -11.43
CA VAL A 378 3.69 23.25 -10.14
C VAL A 378 2.31 22.58 -10.07
N TRP A 379 2.30 21.31 -9.71
CA TRP A 379 1.11 20.50 -9.47
C TRP A 379 1.02 20.13 -8.02
N GLU A 380 -0.17 20.25 -7.42
CA GLU A 380 -0.41 19.94 -6.01
C GLU A 380 -1.57 18.97 -5.86
N GLN A 381 -1.42 17.98 -4.97
CA GLN A 381 -2.45 17.05 -4.58
C GLN A 381 -2.80 17.25 -3.10
N LYS A 382 -4.08 17.42 -2.80
CA LYS A 382 -4.60 17.50 -1.43
C LYS A 382 -5.28 16.20 -1.07
N THR A 383 -4.51 15.20 -0.69
CA THR A 383 -5.02 13.89 -0.22
C THR A 383 -4.17 13.37 0.93
N ASP A 384 -4.75 12.45 1.69
CA ASP A 384 -4.14 11.72 2.79
C ASP A 384 -3.92 10.23 2.44
N GLY A 385 -3.35 9.46 3.37
CA GLY A 385 -3.10 8.03 3.21
C GLY A 385 -2.13 7.70 2.07
N HIS A 386 -2.50 6.74 1.23
CA HIS A 386 -1.75 6.36 0.02
C HIS A 386 -1.98 7.34 -1.16
N GLY A 387 -2.10 8.63 -0.87
CA GLY A 387 -2.33 9.64 -1.90
C GLY A 387 -3.72 9.54 -2.56
N GLY A 388 -4.71 8.98 -1.87
CA GLY A 388 -6.08 8.83 -2.39
C GLY A 388 -6.28 7.62 -3.32
N GLY A 389 -5.24 6.81 -3.56
CA GLY A 389 -5.30 5.68 -4.50
C GLY A 389 -6.14 4.48 -4.04
N ASP A 390 -6.35 4.32 -2.73
CA ASP A 390 -7.08 3.17 -2.19
C ASP A 390 -8.51 3.07 -2.74
N TRP A 391 -9.25 4.16 -2.71
CA TRP A 391 -10.65 4.16 -3.15
C TRP A 391 -10.80 4.14 -4.67
N LYS A 392 -9.87 4.78 -5.38
CA LYS A 392 -9.87 4.70 -6.84
C LYS A 392 -9.60 3.28 -7.33
N LEU A 393 -8.66 2.57 -6.70
CA LEU A 393 -8.43 1.15 -6.99
C LEU A 393 -9.70 0.32 -6.81
N VAL A 394 -10.42 0.49 -5.68
CA VAL A 394 -11.67 -0.24 -5.43
C VAL A 394 -12.72 0.11 -6.48
N SER A 395 -12.88 1.40 -6.81
CA SER A 395 -13.79 1.87 -7.84
C SER A 395 -13.48 1.23 -9.20
N ASP A 396 -12.21 1.31 -9.64
CA ASP A 396 -11.80 0.77 -10.94
C ASP A 396 -11.95 -0.77 -10.98
N PHE A 397 -11.69 -1.46 -9.86
CA PHE A 397 -11.96 -2.90 -9.74
C PHE A 397 -13.45 -3.23 -9.89
N ILE A 398 -14.32 -2.50 -9.20
CA ILE A 398 -15.78 -2.66 -9.30
C ILE A 398 -16.25 -2.41 -10.73
N GLN A 399 -15.75 -1.35 -11.37
CA GLN A 399 -16.06 -1.05 -12.77
C GLN A 399 -15.59 -2.16 -13.71
N ALA A 400 -14.37 -2.67 -13.50
CA ALA A 400 -13.83 -3.77 -14.31
C ALA A 400 -14.67 -5.05 -14.17
N VAL A 401 -15.04 -5.42 -12.94
CA VAL A 401 -15.88 -6.59 -12.67
C VAL A 401 -17.29 -6.40 -13.25
N GLY A 402 -17.91 -5.25 -13.02
CA GLY A 402 -19.29 -4.97 -13.44
C GLY A 402 -19.46 -4.91 -14.96
N HIS A 403 -18.44 -4.47 -15.68
CA HIS A 403 -18.42 -4.41 -17.14
C HIS A 403 -17.70 -5.60 -17.81
N GLU A 404 -17.14 -6.52 -17.01
CA GLU A 404 -16.33 -7.65 -17.49
C GLU A 404 -15.14 -7.18 -18.36
N ASP A 405 -14.54 -6.04 -18.01
CA ASP A 405 -13.51 -5.36 -18.78
C ASP A 405 -12.26 -5.07 -17.91
N ALA A 406 -11.27 -5.96 -18.00
CA ALA A 406 -10.01 -5.81 -17.27
C ALA A 406 -9.17 -4.58 -17.72
N SER A 407 -9.44 -4.00 -18.91
CA SER A 407 -8.71 -2.84 -19.40
C SER A 407 -8.98 -1.55 -18.61
N LEU A 408 -9.98 -1.57 -17.73
CA LEU A 408 -10.29 -0.48 -16.80
C LEU A 408 -9.32 -0.44 -15.61
N LEU A 409 -8.48 -1.46 -15.43
CA LEU A 409 -7.48 -1.53 -14.39
C LEU A 409 -6.10 -1.09 -14.89
N THR A 410 -5.32 -0.51 -14.00
CA THR A 410 -3.92 -0.17 -14.25
C THR A 410 -2.93 -1.14 -13.57
N SER A 411 -3.43 -2.07 -12.74
CA SER A 411 -2.61 -3.05 -11.98
C SER A 411 -3.10 -4.47 -12.13
#